data_458c6039d96ea95de9b92d200c063f99
#
_entry.id   458c6039d96ea95de9b92d200c063f99
#
_cell.length_a   1.000
_cell.length_b   1.000
_cell.length_c   1.000
_cell.angle_alpha   90.00
_cell.angle_beta   90.00
_cell.angle_gamma   90.00
#
_symmetry.space_group_name_H-M   'P 1'
#
loop_
_entity.id
_entity.type
_entity.pdbx_description
1 polymer ?
#
loop_
_entity_poly.entity_id
_entity_poly.type
_entity_poly.pdbx_seq_one_letter_code
_entity_poly.pdbx_strand_id
1 'polypeptide(L)' 'MAFEVCRHRHDARWIVRLGDAVYGSYLDKEQALLDAVEAARDALQAGREAQVWVRERSDSARIF' A
#
# COMPACT_ATOMS: atom_id res chain seq x y z
N MET A 1 11.38 -0.62 3.44
CA MET A 1 10.34 -0.55 2.40
C MET A 1 9.08 0.07 2.94
N ALA A 2 8.54 1.04 2.25
CA ALA A 2 7.29 1.66 2.65
C ALA A 2 6.27 1.49 1.53
N PHE A 3 5.21 0.74 1.81
CA PHE A 3 4.09 0.59 0.89
C PHE A 3 3.06 1.67 1.22
N GLU A 4 2.54 2.33 0.21
CA GLU A 4 1.50 3.33 0.37
C GLU A 4 0.25 2.89 -0.38
N VAL A 5 -0.85 2.78 0.34
CA VAL A 5 -2.15 2.49 -0.23
C VAL A 5 -2.87 3.82 -0.43
N CYS A 6 -3.21 4.13 -1.66
CA CYS A 6 -3.88 5.39 -1.95
C CYS A 6 -4.90 5.20 -3.08
N ARG A 7 -5.78 6.17 -3.20
CA ARG A 7 -6.80 6.15 -4.24
C ARG A 7 -6.23 6.73 -5.52
N HIS A 8 -6.55 6.10 -6.64
CA HIS A 8 -6.13 6.62 -7.94
C HIS A 8 -6.79 7.97 -8.18
N ARG A 9 -6.04 8.90 -8.80
CA ARG A 9 -6.49 10.27 -8.98
C ARG A 9 -7.70 10.40 -9.91
N HIS A 10 -7.76 9.60 -10.95
CA HIS A 10 -8.72 9.77 -12.05
C HIS A 10 -9.80 8.70 -12.16
N ASP A 11 -9.74 7.67 -11.35
CA ASP A 11 -10.77 6.64 -11.34
C ASP A 11 -10.99 6.09 -9.93
N ALA A 12 -11.87 5.09 -9.80
CA ALA A 12 -12.26 4.56 -8.50
C ALA A 12 -11.30 3.49 -7.98
N ARG A 13 -10.19 3.27 -8.64
CA ARG A 13 -9.25 2.22 -8.24
C ARG A 13 -8.40 2.65 -7.05
N TRP A 14 -7.97 1.67 -6.31
CA TRP A 14 -6.97 1.82 -5.27
C TRP A 14 -5.64 1.32 -5.77
N ILE A 15 -4.57 1.99 -5.43
CA ILE A 15 -3.23 1.55 -5.83
C ILE A 15 -2.35 1.39 -4.61
N VAL A 16 -1.43 0.43 -4.72
CA VAL A 16 -0.36 0.25 -3.75
C VAL A 16 0.92 0.71 -4.44
N ARG A 17 1.59 1.66 -3.84
CA ARG A 17 2.85 2.19 -4.34
C ARG A 17 3.99 1.72 -3.47
N LEU A 18 5.12 1.47 -4.10
CA LEU A 18 6.38 1.20 -3.42
C LEU A 18 7.41 2.17 -3.99
N GLY A 19 7.66 3.24 -3.25
CA GLY A 19 8.44 4.34 -3.78
C GLY A 19 7.73 4.99 -4.96
N ASP A 20 8.42 5.12 -6.09
CA ASP A 20 7.85 5.70 -7.29
C ASP A 20 7.15 4.68 -8.19
N ALA A 21 7.19 3.40 -7.81
CA ALA A 21 6.61 2.34 -8.60
C ALA A 21 5.23 1.97 -8.12
N VAL A 22 4.35 1.57 -9.05
CA VAL A 22 3.06 1.00 -8.71
C VAL A 22 3.24 -0.49 -8.51
N TYR A 23 2.97 -0.95 -7.30
CA TYR A 23 3.05 -2.36 -6.94
C TYR A 23 1.82 -3.12 -7.41
N GLY A 24 0.65 -2.52 -7.28
CA GLY A 24 -0.60 -3.15 -7.69
C GLY A 24 -1.73 -2.15 -7.82
N SER A 25 -2.79 -2.57 -8.51
CA SER A 25 -4.01 -1.79 -8.70
C SER A 25 -5.21 -2.67 -8.36
N TYR A 26 -6.17 -2.13 -7.61
CA TYR A 26 -7.27 -2.90 -7.02
C TYR A 26 -8.57 -2.15 -7.15
N LEU A 27 -9.67 -2.91 -7.20
CA LEU A 27 -11.00 -2.31 -7.32
C LEU A 27 -11.54 -1.82 -5.96
N ASP A 28 -11.07 -2.41 -4.87
CA ASP A 28 -11.50 -1.95 -3.55
C ASP A 28 -10.33 -1.79 -2.58
N LYS A 29 -10.59 -1.00 -1.54
CA LYS A 29 -9.61 -0.65 -0.53
C LYS A 29 -9.13 -1.86 0.27
N GLU A 30 -10.05 -2.75 0.64
CA GLU A 30 -9.69 -3.91 1.46
C GLU A 30 -8.68 -4.80 0.76
N GLN A 31 -8.88 -5.06 -0.52
CA GLN A 31 -7.96 -5.87 -1.28
C GLN A 31 -6.58 -5.23 -1.36
N ALA A 32 -6.54 -3.92 -1.58
CA ALA A 32 -5.29 -3.18 -1.61
C ALA A 32 -4.56 -3.27 -0.27
N LEU A 33 -5.29 -3.12 0.84
CA LEU A 33 -4.72 -3.22 2.18
C LEU A 33 -4.16 -4.60 2.46
N LEU A 34 -4.91 -5.64 2.13
CA LEU A 34 -4.48 -7.02 2.34
C LEU A 34 -3.20 -7.33 1.58
N ASP A 35 -3.15 -6.98 0.31
CA ASP A 35 -1.98 -7.25 -0.51
C ASP A 35 -0.76 -6.46 -0.03
N ALA A 36 -0.95 -5.20 0.37
CA ALA A 36 0.14 -4.39 0.89
C ALA A 36 0.70 -4.98 2.19
N VAL A 37 -0.17 -5.41 3.10
CA VAL A 37 0.26 -6.02 4.36
C VAL A 37 0.96 -7.34 4.13
N GLU A 38 0.46 -8.17 3.21
CA GLU A 38 1.13 -9.42 2.87
C GLU A 38 2.53 -9.18 2.30
N ALA A 39 2.66 -8.22 1.40
CA ALA A 39 3.95 -7.86 0.84
C ALA A 39 4.92 -7.36 1.91
N ALA A 40 4.42 -6.56 2.86
CA ALA A 40 5.23 -6.08 3.97
C ALA A 40 5.68 -7.21 4.89
N ARG A 41 4.78 -8.15 5.17
CA ARG A 41 5.13 -9.33 5.99
C ARG A 41 6.19 -10.18 5.32
N ASP A 42 6.07 -10.39 4.01
CA ASP A 42 7.07 -11.15 3.25
C ASP A 42 8.43 -10.46 3.32
N ALA A 43 8.46 -9.14 3.22
CA ALA A 43 9.69 -8.37 3.34
C ALA A 43 10.33 -8.54 4.73
N LEU A 44 9.51 -8.49 5.80
CA LEU A 44 9.99 -8.71 7.15
C LEU A 44 10.56 -10.10 7.33
N GLN A 45 9.90 -11.12 6.79
CA GLN A 45 10.38 -12.50 6.86
C GLN A 45 11.70 -12.67 6.11
N ALA A 46 11.94 -11.86 5.09
CA ALA A 46 13.19 -11.85 4.36
C ALA A 46 14.29 -11.01 5.04
N GLY A 47 14.03 -10.52 6.26
CA GLY A 47 15.00 -9.74 7.02
C GLY A 47 15.06 -8.26 6.64
N ARG A 48 14.04 -7.76 5.94
CA ARG A 48 13.96 -6.34 5.57
C ARG A 48 13.00 -5.60 6.47
N GLU A 49 13.19 -4.30 6.56
CA GLU A 49 12.21 -3.43 7.22
C GLU A 49 11.08 -3.13 6.26
N ALA A 50 9.85 -3.10 6.78
CA ALA A 50 8.69 -2.81 5.96
C ALA A 50 7.61 -2.14 6.77
N GLN A 51 6.87 -1.25 6.11
CA GLN A 51 5.73 -0.57 6.72
C GLN A 51 4.67 -0.33 5.65
N VAL A 52 3.43 -0.19 6.09
CA VAL A 52 2.30 0.09 5.21
C VAL A 52 1.58 1.34 5.71
N TRP A 53 1.36 2.26 4.80
CA TRP A 53 0.66 3.52 5.05
C TRP A 53 -0.59 3.58 4.20
N VAL A 54 -1.63 4.18 4.73
CA VAL A 54 -2.84 4.49 3.98
C VAL A 54 -2.93 5.99 3.85
N ARG A 55 -3.07 6.46 2.62
CA ARG A 55 -3.22 7.87 2.32
C ARG A 55 -4.58 8.13 1.70
N GLU A 56 -5.38 8.94 2.38
CA GLU A 56 -6.68 9.36 1.90
C GLU A 56 -6.76 10.88 1.98
N ARG A 57 -7.01 11.53 0.84
CA ARG A 57 -7.00 12.98 0.75
C ARG A 57 -5.65 13.52 1.19
N SER A 58 -5.62 14.34 2.23
CA SER A 58 -4.38 14.89 2.79
C SER A 58 -3.87 14.15 4.01
N ASP A 59 -4.58 13.10 4.44
CA ASP A 59 -4.23 12.34 5.64
C ASP A 59 -3.45 11.08 5.30
N SER A 60 -2.44 10.78 6.12
CA SER A 60 -1.69 9.54 6.03
C SER A 60 -1.67 8.88 7.40
N ALA A 61 -1.88 7.58 7.42
CA ALA A 61 -1.84 6.80 8.66
C ALA A 61 -1.07 5.51 8.42
N ARG A 62 -0.20 5.18 9.36
CA ARG A 62 0.52 3.92 9.32
C ARG A 62 -0.35 2.83 9.91
N ILE A 63 -0.51 1.73 9.18
CA ILE A 63 -1.33 0.59 9.62
C ILE A 63 -0.51 -0.67 9.87
N PHE A 64 0.73 -0.64 9.47
CA PHE A 64 1.61 -1.80 9.68
C PHE A 64 3.07 -1.36 9.95
#